data_da75fcf15bb0f39fc1b2e163e1b9f9f1
#
_entry.id   da75fcf15bb0f39fc1b2e163e1b9f9f1
#
_cell.length_a   1.000
_cell.length_b   1.000
_cell.length_c   1.000
_cell.angle_alpha   90.00
_cell.angle_beta   90.00
_cell.angle_gamma   90.00
#
_symmetry.space_group_name_H-M   'P 1'
#
loop_
_entity.id
_entity.type
_entity.pdbx_description
1 polymer ?
#
loop_
_entity_poly.entity_id
_entity_poly.type
_entity_poly.pdbx_seq_one_letter_code
_entity_poly.pdbx_strand_id
1 'polypeptide(L)'
;VSVFEQIHAFSGYGFPEAHSMSFALLVYASAHLKYYWPAAFCAGLLRAQPMGFYSPQSLVADARRHGVIVREPDINASLTHATLEPEPESTGEHAIRLGLAAIRHVGDNPPRKSSPNAKPTAPTPVSVN
;
A
#
# COMPACT_ATOMS: atom_id res chain seq x y z
N VAL A 1 2.33 44.82 -15.54
CA VAL A 1 3.12 44.31 -14.40
C VAL A 1 4.19 43.41 -14.97
N SER A 2 5.48 43.73 -14.76
CA SER A 2 6.56 42.92 -15.31
C SER A 2 6.71 41.61 -14.53
N VAL A 3 7.20 40.56 -15.20
CA VAL A 3 7.50 39.27 -14.56
C VAL A 3 8.45 39.44 -13.36
N PHE A 4 9.34 40.43 -13.45
CA PHE A 4 10.25 40.78 -12.35
C PHE A 4 9.51 41.27 -11.10
N GLU A 5 8.50 42.12 -11.26
CA GLU A 5 7.70 42.60 -10.12
C GLU A 5 6.88 41.49 -9.47
N GLN A 6 6.39 40.52 -10.26
CA GLN A 6 5.71 39.34 -9.73
C GLN A 6 6.66 38.44 -8.94
N ILE A 7 7.87 38.19 -9.44
CA ILE A 7 8.89 37.40 -8.74
C ILE A 7 9.33 38.12 -7.47
N HIS A 8 9.52 39.43 -7.52
CA HIS A 8 9.90 40.23 -6.35
C HIS A 8 8.82 40.23 -5.27
N ALA A 9 7.55 40.37 -5.64
CA ALA A 9 6.43 40.23 -4.70
C ALA A 9 6.37 38.84 -4.07
N PHE A 10 6.68 37.80 -4.84
CA PHE A 10 6.72 36.42 -4.35
C PHE A 10 7.91 36.16 -3.40
N SER A 11 9.05 36.82 -3.59
CA SER A 11 10.24 36.68 -2.73
C SER A 11 10.00 37.22 -1.31
N GLY A 12 9.07 38.14 -1.13
CA GLY A 12 8.67 38.68 0.18
C GLY A 12 7.64 37.83 0.92
N TYR A 13 7.08 36.79 0.28
CA TYR A 13 6.00 36.01 0.86
C TYR A 13 6.47 35.03 1.97
N GLY A 14 7.74 34.89 2.19
CA GLY A 14 8.30 34.02 3.22
C GLY A 14 7.94 32.54 3.03
N PHE A 15 8.77 31.65 3.54
CA PHE A 15 8.46 30.21 3.55
C PHE A 15 7.30 29.96 4.52
N PRO A 16 6.21 29.25 4.11
CA PRO A 16 5.07 28.99 5.00
C PRO A 16 5.48 28.06 6.14
N GLU A 17 5.78 28.62 7.30
CA GLU A 17 6.26 27.92 8.49
C GLU A 17 5.28 26.80 8.93
N ALA A 18 3.97 27.10 8.92
CA ALA A 18 2.94 26.12 9.24
C ALA A 18 2.98 24.89 8.31
N HIS A 19 3.31 25.09 7.04
CA HIS A 19 3.49 23.99 6.07
C HIS A 19 4.70 23.12 6.42
N SER A 20 5.85 23.74 6.74
CA SER A 20 7.05 22.99 7.12
C SER A 20 6.86 22.22 8.43
N MET A 21 6.17 22.78 9.41
CA MET A 21 5.87 22.09 10.67
C MET A 21 4.96 20.88 10.45
N SER A 22 3.92 21.04 9.63
CA SER A 22 3.01 19.94 9.28
C SER A 22 3.74 18.83 8.54
N PHE A 23 4.62 19.17 7.60
CA PHE A 23 5.43 18.17 6.90
C PHE A 23 6.45 17.49 7.81
N ALA A 24 7.07 18.20 8.74
CA ALA A 24 7.96 17.62 9.72
C ALA A 24 7.25 16.54 10.56
N LEU A 25 6.03 16.81 11.02
CA LEU A 25 5.22 15.84 11.76
C LEU A 25 4.94 14.58 10.92
N LEU A 26 4.54 14.76 9.64
CA LEU A 26 4.28 13.63 8.73
C LEU A 26 5.54 12.82 8.46
N VAL A 27 6.71 13.47 8.30
CA VAL A 27 7.99 12.79 8.11
C VAL A 27 8.35 11.96 9.34
N TYR A 28 8.21 12.52 10.54
CA TYR A 28 8.47 11.78 11.78
C TYR A 28 7.55 10.57 11.94
N ALA A 29 6.25 10.75 11.74
CA ALA A 29 5.28 9.67 11.82
C ALA A 29 5.57 8.57 10.79
N SER A 30 5.87 8.96 9.55
CA SER A 30 6.20 8.01 8.47
C SER A 30 7.50 7.26 8.75
N ALA A 31 8.53 7.95 9.23
CA ALA A 31 9.81 7.33 9.60
C ALA A 31 9.64 6.34 10.75
N HIS A 32 8.87 6.71 11.77
CA HIS A 32 8.55 5.84 12.90
C HIS A 32 7.82 4.58 12.46
N LEU A 33 6.75 4.73 11.65
CA LEU A 33 6.02 3.59 11.12
C LEU A 33 6.89 2.69 10.25
N LYS A 34 7.70 3.28 9.36
CA LYS A 34 8.63 2.52 8.51
C LYS A 34 9.67 1.76 9.32
N TYR A 35 10.15 2.32 10.42
CA TYR A 35 11.18 1.71 11.26
C TYR A 35 10.64 0.53 12.08
N TYR A 36 9.53 0.73 12.78
CA TYR A 36 8.98 -0.29 13.69
C TYR A 36 8.05 -1.29 13.02
N TRP A 37 7.33 -0.89 11.97
CA TRP A 37 6.34 -1.73 11.27
C TRP A 37 6.50 -1.64 9.74
N PRO A 38 7.66 -2.01 9.18
CA PRO A 38 7.95 -1.81 7.76
C PRO A 38 6.98 -2.55 6.85
N ALA A 39 6.55 -3.75 7.22
CA ALA A 39 5.57 -4.51 6.46
C ALA A 39 4.20 -3.81 6.42
N ALA A 40 3.71 -3.34 7.57
CA ALA A 40 2.45 -2.63 7.67
C ALA A 40 2.49 -1.29 6.93
N PHE A 41 3.59 -0.55 7.03
CA PHE A 41 3.80 0.70 6.32
C PHE A 41 3.76 0.50 4.80
N CYS A 42 4.49 -0.48 4.28
CA CYS A 42 4.49 -0.81 2.85
C CYS A 42 3.11 -1.29 2.38
N ALA A 43 2.44 -2.17 3.13
CA ALA A 43 1.08 -2.62 2.79
C ALA A 43 0.08 -1.46 2.74
N GLY A 44 0.20 -0.50 3.67
CA GLY A 44 -0.60 0.74 3.67
C GLY A 44 -0.38 1.58 2.40
N LEU A 45 0.87 1.78 1.99
CA LEU A 45 1.21 2.50 0.77
C LEU A 45 0.70 1.77 -0.49
N LEU A 46 0.79 0.43 -0.53
CA LEU A 46 0.25 -0.37 -1.64
C LEU A 46 -1.27 -0.26 -1.74
N ARG A 47 -1.98 -0.12 -0.62
CA ARG A 47 -3.44 0.07 -0.59
C ARG A 47 -3.87 1.48 -0.97
N ALA A 48 -2.99 2.47 -0.78
CA ALA A 48 -3.22 3.87 -1.14
C ALA A 48 -2.96 4.18 -2.62
N GLN A 49 -2.59 3.19 -3.42
CA GLN A 49 -2.39 3.38 -4.87
C GLN A 49 -3.72 3.71 -5.58
N PRO A 50 -3.70 4.56 -6.63
CA PRO A 50 -2.51 5.11 -7.29
C PRO A 50 -1.90 6.31 -6.53
N MET A 51 -0.56 6.31 -6.41
CA MET A 51 0.22 7.42 -5.86
C MET A 51 1.16 7.98 -6.94
N GLY A 52 1.34 9.31 -6.99
CA GLY A 52 2.06 9.96 -8.08
C GLY A 52 3.57 9.73 -8.13
N PHE A 53 4.22 9.37 -7.02
CA PHE A 53 5.68 9.37 -6.92
C PHE A 53 6.33 7.99 -6.97
N TYR A 54 5.66 6.94 -6.48
CA TYR A 54 6.23 5.60 -6.36
C TYR A 54 5.32 4.55 -6.96
N SER A 55 5.89 3.72 -7.84
CA SER A 55 5.18 2.57 -8.37
C SER A 55 5.05 1.46 -7.30
N PRO A 56 4.05 0.57 -7.40
CA PRO A 56 3.96 -0.58 -6.51
C PRO A 56 5.22 -1.44 -6.49
N GLN A 57 5.88 -1.60 -7.64
CA GLN A 57 7.11 -2.34 -7.78
C GLN A 57 8.27 -1.72 -6.97
N SER A 58 8.37 -0.38 -7.01
CA SER A 58 9.39 0.35 -6.23
C SER A 58 9.18 0.17 -4.72
N LEU A 59 7.93 0.20 -4.26
CA LEU A 59 7.58 -0.02 -2.85
C LEU A 59 7.91 -1.44 -2.40
N VAL A 60 7.59 -2.45 -3.20
CA VAL A 60 7.92 -3.86 -2.94
C VAL A 60 9.43 -4.07 -2.91
N ALA A 61 10.17 -3.49 -3.88
CA ALA A 61 11.63 -3.58 -3.92
C ALA A 61 12.27 -2.92 -2.69
N ASP A 62 11.75 -1.79 -2.23
CA ASP A 62 12.22 -1.13 -1.02
C ASP A 62 11.96 -1.99 0.23
N ALA A 63 10.77 -2.55 0.38
CA ALA A 63 10.43 -3.45 1.48
C ALA A 63 11.35 -4.67 1.54
N ARG A 64 11.60 -5.33 0.40
CA ARG A 64 12.53 -6.47 0.30
C ARG A 64 13.97 -6.09 0.70
N ARG A 65 14.45 -4.91 0.30
CA ARG A 65 15.78 -4.41 0.69
C ARG A 65 15.92 -4.19 2.20
N HIS A 66 14.82 -3.91 2.88
CA HIS A 66 14.76 -3.76 4.34
C HIS A 66 14.43 -5.06 5.08
N GLY A 67 14.51 -6.20 4.41
CA GLY A 67 14.32 -7.53 5.03
C GLY A 67 12.86 -7.92 5.24
N VAL A 68 11.90 -7.22 4.63
CA VAL A 68 10.49 -7.61 4.67
C VAL A 68 10.24 -8.70 3.63
N ILE A 69 9.68 -9.82 4.06
CA ILE A 69 9.26 -10.90 3.16
C ILE A 69 8.00 -10.47 2.42
N VAL A 70 8.05 -10.51 1.09
CA VAL A 70 6.91 -10.17 0.23
C VAL A 70 6.54 -11.40 -0.59
N ARG A 71 5.34 -11.90 -0.34
CA ARG A 71 4.73 -13.06 -1.01
C ARG A 71 3.92 -12.60 -2.19
N GLU A 72 4.09 -13.31 -3.31
CA GLU A 72 3.37 -13.03 -4.55
C GLU A 72 1.85 -13.27 -4.39
N PRO A 73 1.03 -12.70 -5.30
CA PRO A 73 -0.40 -12.96 -5.29
C PRO A 73 -0.70 -14.46 -5.49
N ASP A 74 -1.61 -14.98 -4.68
CA ASP A 74 -2.09 -16.36 -4.73
C ASP A 74 -3.63 -16.35 -4.70
N ILE A 75 -4.23 -17.04 -5.66
CA ILE A 75 -5.70 -17.04 -5.82
C ILE A 75 -6.43 -17.62 -4.60
N ASN A 76 -5.78 -18.54 -3.87
CA ASN A 76 -6.34 -19.18 -2.68
C ASN A 76 -6.02 -18.43 -1.38
N ALA A 77 -4.94 -17.63 -1.36
CA ALA A 77 -4.45 -16.96 -0.16
C ALA A 77 -4.64 -15.44 -0.16
N SER A 78 -4.57 -14.79 -1.35
CA SER A 78 -4.63 -13.33 -1.43
C SER A 78 -6.07 -12.80 -1.38
N LEU A 79 -6.22 -11.65 -0.73
CA LEU A 79 -7.42 -10.82 -0.85
C LEU A 79 -7.28 -9.83 -2.04
N THR A 80 -8.24 -8.95 -2.19
CA THR A 80 -8.22 -7.89 -3.21
C THR A 80 -6.98 -6.99 -3.07
N HIS A 81 -6.70 -6.54 -1.86
CA HIS A 81 -5.57 -5.67 -1.53
C HIS A 81 -4.48 -6.42 -0.77
N ALA A 82 -3.30 -5.80 -0.65
CA ALA A 82 -2.21 -6.33 0.14
C ALA A 82 -2.63 -6.53 1.61
N THR A 83 -2.20 -7.65 2.19
CA THR A 83 -2.48 -8.03 3.58
C THR A 83 -1.18 -8.41 4.30
N LEU A 84 -1.25 -8.46 5.62
CA LEU A 84 -0.15 -8.92 6.47
C LEU A 84 -0.41 -10.36 6.90
N GLU A 85 0.67 -11.15 6.92
CA GLU A 85 0.69 -12.50 7.45
C GLU A 85 1.79 -12.60 8.52
N PRO A 86 1.55 -13.27 9.67
CA PRO A 86 2.59 -13.50 10.65
C PRO A 86 3.78 -14.23 10.02
N GLU A 87 4.98 -13.70 10.21
CA GLU A 87 6.22 -14.26 9.66
C GLU A 87 7.41 -13.84 10.53
N PRO A 88 7.85 -14.69 11.47
CA PRO A 88 8.93 -14.34 12.40
C PRO A 88 10.28 -14.02 11.75
N GLU A 89 10.53 -14.56 10.54
CA GLU A 89 11.77 -14.32 9.81
C GLU A 89 11.77 -12.98 9.06
N SER A 90 10.61 -12.33 8.93
CA SER A 90 10.47 -11.04 8.29
C SER A 90 10.76 -9.90 9.26
N THR A 91 11.37 -8.83 8.78
CA THR A 91 11.58 -7.63 9.58
C THR A 91 10.23 -7.07 10.06
N GLY A 92 10.09 -6.93 11.38
CA GLY A 92 8.81 -6.57 12.02
C GLY A 92 7.82 -7.73 12.16
N GLU A 93 8.31 -8.99 12.09
CA GLU A 93 7.56 -10.23 12.35
C GLU A 93 6.33 -10.45 11.46
N HIS A 94 6.26 -9.74 10.33
CA HIS A 94 5.16 -9.86 9.37
C HIS A 94 5.67 -9.87 7.95
N ALA A 95 5.12 -10.77 7.12
CA ALA A 95 5.24 -10.74 5.66
C ALA A 95 4.09 -9.95 5.03
N ILE A 96 4.32 -9.44 3.84
CA ILE A 96 3.29 -8.82 3.00
C ILE A 96 2.82 -9.88 1.99
N ARG A 97 1.52 -10.18 1.97
CA ARG A 97 0.87 -10.89 0.86
C ARG A 97 0.33 -9.89 -0.13
N LEU A 98 0.79 -9.93 -1.38
CA LEU A 98 0.26 -9.05 -2.43
C LEU A 98 -1.18 -9.42 -2.78
N GLY A 99 -1.99 -8.40 -3.04
CA GLY A 99 -3.39 -8.56 -3.40
C GLY A 99 -3.60 -8.92 -4.86
N LEU A 100 -4.77 -9.50 -5.18
CA LEU A 100 -5.14 -9.88 -6.54
C LEU A 100 -5.34 -8.66 -7.46
N ALA A 101 -5.69 -7.49 -6.91
CA ALA A 101 -5.80 -6.25 -7.68
C ALA A 101 -4.46 -5.80 -8.31
N ALA A 102 -3.32 -6.31 -7.82
CA ALA A 102 -2.00 -6.04 -8.40
C ALA A 102 -1.75 -6.81 -9.71
N ILE A 103 -2.57 -7.81 -10.03
CA ILE A 103 -2.43 -8.64 -11.23
C ILE A 103 -3.11 -7.96 -12.40
N ARG A 104 -2.37 -7.68 -13.48
CA ARG A 104 -2.96 -7.20 -14.74
C ARG A 104 -4.01 -8.21 -15.23
N HIS A 105 -5.16 -7.70 -15.67
CA HIS A 105 -6.30 -8.49 -16.20
C HIS A 105 -7.17 -9.26 -15.19
N VAL A 106 -6.85 -9.26 -13.90
CA VAL A 106 -7.84 -9.58 -12.88
C VAL A 106 -8.61 -8.30 -12.60
N GLY A 107 -9.65 -8.06 -13.39
CA GLY A 107 -10.37 -6.80 -13.46
C GLY A 107 -10.76 -6.19 -12.10
N ASP A 108 -11.40 -5.02 -12.12
CA ASP A 108 -11.81 -4.21 -10.96
C ASP A 108 -12.76 -4.93 -9.97
N ASN A 109 -13.02 -6.19 -10.19
CA ASN A 109 -13.91 -7.02 -9.39
C ASN A 109 -13.25 -8.36 -9.02
N PRO A 110 -12.17 -8.36 -8.23
CA PRO A 110 -11.57 -9.61 -7.75
C PRO A 110 -12.57 -10.37 -6.87
N PRO A 111 -12.57 -11.71 -6.91
CA PRO A 111 -13.49 -12.53 -6.12
C PRO A 111 -13.40 -12.16 -4.64
N ARG A 112 -14.51 -11.77 -4.04
CA ARG A 112 -14.60 -11.59 -2.59
C ARG A 112 -14.39 -12.96 -1.94
N LYS A 113 -13.30 -13.14 -1.19
CA LYS A 113 -13.25 -14.26 -0.26
C LYS A 113 -14.40 -14.11 0.72
N SER A 114 -15.25 -15.11 0.77
CA SER A 114 -16.21 -15.27 1.83
C SER A 114 -15.49 -15.23 3.18
N SER A 115 -16.07 -14.51 4.15
CA SER A 115 -15.63 -14.49 5.54
C SER A 115 -15.40 -15.93 6.02
N PRO A 116 -14.40 -16.20 6.90
CA PRO A 116 -14.12 -17.57 7.40
C PRO A 116 -15.31 -18.24 8.10
N ASN A 117 -16.42 -17.54 8.27
CA ASN A 117 -17.68 -18.06 8.83
C ASN A 117 -18.79 -18.35 7.81
N ALA A 118 -18.52 -18.32 6.51
CA ALA A 118 -19.50 -18.75 5.53
C ALA A 118 -19.56 -20.28 5.50
N LYS A 119 -20.69 -20.85 5.96
CA LYS A 119 -21.01 -22.27 5.78
C LYS A 119 -20.84 -22.69 4.32
N PRO A 120 -20.28 -23.88 4.03
CA PRO A 120 -20.16 -24.36 2.67
C PRO A 120 -21.57 -24.48 2.04
N THR A 121 -21.78 -23.73 0.97
CA THR A 121 -22.98 -23.87 0.14
C THR A 121 -22.88 -25.21 -0.57
N ALA A 122 -23.86 -26.08 -0.39
CA ALA A 122 -23.94 -27.37 -1.04
C ALA A 122 -23.89 -27.22 -2.58
N PRO A 123 -23.24 -28.13 -3.32
CA PRO A 123 -23.20 -28.05 -4.77
C PRO A 123 -24.60 -28.18 -5.34
N THR A 124 -24.95 -27.28 -6.24
CA THR A 124 -26.22 -27.31 -7.00
C THR A 124 -26.18 -28.54 -7.88
N PRO A 125 -27.23 -29.40 -7.88
CA PRO A 125 -27.26 -30.57 -8.77
C PRO A 125 -27.34 -30.12 -10.23
N VAL A 126 -26.40 -30.62 -11.03
CA VAL A 126 -26.41 -30.43 -12.48
C VAL A 126 -27.58 -31.27 -13.04
N SER A 127 -28.56 -30.58 -13.59
CA SER A 127 -29.67 -31.22 -14.36
C SER A 127 -29.08 -31.71 -15.69
N VAL A 128 -28.98 -33.01 -15.86
CA VAL A 128 -28.67 -33.65 -17.13
C VAL A 128 -30.03 -33.90 -17.85
N ASN A 129 -30.18 -33.20 -18.95
CA ASN A 129 -31.19 -33.52 -20.00
C ASN A 129 -30.46 -34.03 -21.22
#